data_fc5e1bd99b3c390df178306c90626f09
#
_entry.id   fc5e1bd99b3c390df178306c90626f09
#
_cell.length_a   1.000
_cell.length_b   1.000
_cell.length_c   1.000
_cell.angle_alpha   90.00
_cell.angle_beta   90.00
_cell.angle_gamma   90.00
#
_symmetry.space_group_name_H-M   'P 1'
#
loop_
_entity.id
_entity.type
_entity.pdbx_description
1 polymer ?
#
loop_
_entity_poly.entity_id
_entity_poly.type
_entity_poly.pdbx_seq_one_letter_code
_entity_poly.pdbx_strand_id
1 'polypeptide(L)'
;MPHLNTPAFRSRRTLAAALVAAPALWIGARAQPTVPRRATPAQTEGPFYPLQLPQDSDNDLLRNGTLSYRGGRPTSVEGSVSDLDGRPLAGAQVEIWQCDEQGRYHHPGDGNRADAAFQGFGRAAVDAQGRWRFRTIRPEAYSGRTPHIHVKVKLGARELLTTQLYVEGDPGNARDGLWRRFDEQERAAVTVPFVPGADGLHARFPIVVRA
;
A
#
# COMPACT_ATOMS: atom_id res chain seq x y z
N MET A 1 64.62 1.52 79.77
CA MET A 1 63.16 1.70 79.84
C MET A 1 62.63 1.27 78.54
N PRO A 2 61.92 0.15 78.49
CA PRO A 2 61.37 -0.35 77.19
C PRO A 2 59.89 0.06 77.03
N HIS A 3 59.61 0.51 75.86
CA HIS A 3 58.24 0.80 75.45
C HIS A 3 57.55 -0.48 74.92
N LEU A 4 56.43 -0.82 75.55
CA LEU A 4 55.58 -1.92 75.18
C LEU A 4 54.76 -1.52 73.96
N ASN A 5 54.83 -2.32 72.90
CA ASN A 5 54.07 -2.13 71.66
C ASN A 5 52.91 -3.12 71.72
N THR A 6 51.67 -2.60 71.72
CA THR A 6 50.43 -3.38 71.74
C THR A 6 49.96 -3.58 70.32
N PRO A 7 49.64 -4.79 69.86
CA PRO A 7 49.11 -5.00 68.50
C PRO A 7 47.59 -4.75 68.47
N ALA A 8 47.17 -3.95 67.49
CA ALA A 8 45.78 -3.67 67.19
C ALA A 8 45.09 -4.84 66.46
N PHE A 9 44.04 -5.37 67.06
CA PHE A 9 43.17 -6.35 66.45
C PHE A 9 42.35 -5.71 65.31
N ARG A 10 42.56 -6.15 64.07
CA ARG A 10 41.67 -5.81 62.92
C ARG A 10 40.48 -6.77 62.83
N SER A 11 39.34 -6.30 63.20
CA SER A 11 38.06 -6.99 63.00
C SER A 11 37.75 -7.09 61.49
N ARG A 12 37.72 -8.30 60.96
CA ARG A 12 37.19 -8.58 59.59
C ARG A 12 35.67 -8.65 59.67
N ARG A 13 34.99 -7.60 59.21
CA ARG A 13 33.54 -7.61 58.93
C ARG A 13 33.32 -8.32 57.61
N THR A 14 32.79 -9.54 57.66
CA THR A 14 32.25 -10.25 56.49
C THR A 14 30.92 -9.66 56.16
N LEU A 15 30.84 -8.99 55.02
CA LEU A 15 29.59 -8.58 54.41
C LEU A 15 28.97 -9.79 53.71
N ALA A 16 27.89 -10.34 54.27
CA ALA A 16 27.05 -11.31 53.62
C ALA A 16 26.14 -10.57 52.62
N ALA A 17 26.40 -10.72 51.30
CA ALA A 17 25.51 -10.24 50.26
C ALA A 17 24.31 -11.20 50.12
N ALA A 18 23.15 -10.77 50.57
CA ALA A 18 21.92 -11.48 50.33
C ALA A 18 21.49 -11.27 48.87
N LEU A 19 21.58 -12.30 48.03
CA LEU A 19 21.00 -12.34 46.69
C LEU A 19 19.46 -12.46 46.83
N VAL A 20 18.75 -11.36 46.62
CA VAL A 20 17.31 -11.35 46.46
C VAL A 20 16.99 -11.80 45.03
N ALA A 21 16.60 -13.07 44.85
CA ALA A 21 16.06 -13.55 43.58
C ALA A 21 14.65 -12.98 43.39
N ALA A 22 14.52 -11.97 42.52
CA ALA A 22 13.21 -11.50 42.11
C ALA A 22 12.58 -12.53 41.17
N PRO A 23 11.31 -12.96 41.39
CA PRO A 23 10.63 -13.83 40.45
C PRO A 23 10.41 -13.07 39.15
N ALA A 24 10.97 -13.57 38.02
CA ALA A 24 10.66 -13.09 36.69
C ALA A 24 9.19 -13.44 36.38
N LEU A 25 8.31 -12.47 36.52
CA LEU A 25 6.95 -12.60 36.02
C LEU A 25 6.99 -12.67 34.49
N TRP A 26 6.91 -13.87 33.94
CA TRP A 26 6.63 -14.08 32.52
C TRP A 26 5.22 -13.57 32.24
N ILE A 27 5.08 -12.30 31.85
CA ILE A 27 3.85 -11.81 31.26
C ILE A 27 3.81 -12.41 29.86
N GLY A 28 3.20 -13.58 29.73
CA GLY A 28 2.91 -14.18 28.45
C GLY A 28 2.15 -13.14 27.61
N ALA A 29 2.79 -12.66 26.52
CA ALA A 29 2.11 -11.83 25.56
C ALA A 29 0.92 -12.64 25.02
N ARG A 30 -0.29 -12.39 25.55
CA ARG A 30 -1.50 -12.90 24.96
C ARG A 30 -1.60 -12.29 23.57
N ALA A 31 -1.45 -13.13 22.55
CA ALA A 31 -1.80 -12.74 21.20
C ALA A 31 -3.25 -12.24 21.24
N GLN A 32 -3.45 -10.96 21.00
CA GLN A 32 -4.80 -10.43 20.84
C GLN A 32 -5.43 -11.18 19.68
N PRO A 33 -6.70 -11.62 19.80
CA PRO A 33 -7.39 -12.23 18.68
C PRO A 33 -7.39 -11.23 17.53
N THR A 34 -6.68 -11.56 16.46
CA THR A 34 -6.68 -10.77 15.22
C THR A 34 -8.08 -10.93 14.63
N VAL A 35 -8.84 -9.85 14.59
CA VAL A 35 -10.10 -9.83 13.83
C VAL A 35 -9.74 -10.21 12.39
N PRO A 36 -10.36 -11.26 11.82
CA PRO A 36 -10.08 -11.68 10.46
C PRO A 36 -10.25 -10.49 9.52
N ARG A 37 -9.21 -10.17 8.74
CA ARG A 37 -9.27 -9.09 7.75
C ARG A 37 -10.23 -9.52 6.65
N ARG A 38 -11.06 -8.60 6.20
CA ARG A 38 -11.89 -8.81 5.01
C ARG A 38 -11.02 -8.59 3.76
N ALA A 39 -11.14 -9.50 2.79
CA ALA A 39 -10.46 -9.32 1.50
C ALA A 39 -10.98 -8.07 0.81
N THR A 40 -10.09 -7.35 0.13
CA THR A 40 -10.44 -6.25 -0.78
C THR A 40 -11.40 -6.80 -1.84
N PRO A 41 -12.57 -6.16 -2.08
CA PRO A 41 -13.56 -6.68 -3.01
C PRO A 41 -13.04 -6.62 -4.45
N ALA A 42 -13.32 -7.67 -5.21
CA ALA A 42 -13.00 -7.72 -6.62
C ALA A 42 -13.99 -6.90 -7.46
N GLN A 43 -13.49 -6.37 -8.56
CA GLN A 43 -14.28 -5.70 -9.57
C GLN A 43 -13.81 -6.06 -10.97
N THR A 44 -14.61 -5.72 -12.00
CA THR A 44 -14.26 -5.98 -13.39
C THR A 44 -12.98 -5.27 -13.79
N GLU A 45 -12.16 -5.95 -14.61
CA GLU A 45 -10.98 -5.37 -15.26
C GLU A 45 -11.35 -4.17 -16.14
N GLY A 46 -12.54 -4.20 -16.72
CA GLY A 46 -12.97 -3.21 -17.71
C GLY A 46 -12.33 -3.46 -19.09
N PRO A 47 -12.65 -2.59 -20.07
CA PRO A 47 -12.27 -2.83 -21.47
C PRO A 47 -10.86 -2.31 -21.83
N PHE A 48 -10.13 -1.67 -20.93
CA PHE A 48 -8.92 -0.92 -21.26
C PHE A 48 -7.62 -1.46 -20.60
N TYR A 49 -7.65 -2.68 -20.10
CA TYR A 49 -6.38 -3.37 -19.75
C TYR A 49 -5.57 -3.58 -21.03
N PRO A 50 -4.24 -3.32 -21.02
CA PRO A 50 -3.43 -3.39 -22.23
C PRO A 50 -3.49 -4.76 -22.92
N LEU A 51 -3.81 -4.79 -24.23
CA LEU A 51 -3.79 -6.02 -25.04
C LEU A 51 -2.38 -6.58 -25.18
N GLN A 52 -1.39 -5.68 -25.16
CA GLN A 52 0.03 -5.99 -25.08
C GLN A 52 0.63 -5.04 -24.04
N LEU A 53 1.40 -5.58 -23.12
CA LEU A 53 2.04 -4.77 -22.09
C LEU A 53 3.00 -3.78 -22.76
N PRO A 54 2.92 -2.47 -22.38
CA PRO A 54 3.80 -1.47 -22.94
C PRO A 54 5.26 -1.75 -22.58
N GLN A 55 6.18 -1.31 -23.44
CA GLN A 55 7.61 -1.48 -23.23
C GLN A 55 8.07 -0.77 -21.95
N ASP A 56 7.64 0.47 -21.76
CA ASP A 56 7.78 1.19 -20.51
C ASP A 56 6.56 0.86 -19.63
N SER A 57 6.80 0.28 -18.49
CA SER A 57 5.75 -0.18 -17.58
C SER A 57 6.23 -0.16 -16.13
N ASP A 58 7.12 0.78 -15.81
CA ASP A 58 7.61 0.97 -14.46
C ASP A 58 6.55 1.62 -13.54
N ASN A 59 6.95 2.10 -12.39
CA ASN A 59 6.05 2.69 -11.41
C ASN A 59 5.95 4.23 -11.47
N ASP A 60 6.50 4.87 -12.49
CA ASP A 60 6.37 6.32 -12.74
C ASP A 60 5.55 6.61 -14.00
N LEU A 61 4.24 6.65 -13.89
CA LEU A 61 3.34 6.88 -15.03
C LEU A 61 3.42 8.31 -15.60
N LEU A 62 4.14 9.23 -14.93
CA LEU A 62 4.40 10.59 -15.42
C LEU A 62 5.59 10.66 -16.38
N ARG A 63 6.15 9.51 -16.70
CA ARG A 63 7.20 9.36 -17.71
C ARG A 63 6.83 8.22 -18.63
N ASN A 64 7.17 8.36 -19.92
CA ASN A 64 7.04 7.30 -20.90
C ASN A 64 8.28 7.37 -21.81
N GLY A 65 9.24 6.48 -21.58
CA GLY A 65 10.56 6.59 -22.17
C GLY A 65 11.24 7.91 -21.84
N THR A 66 11.50 8.72 -22.86
CA THR A 66 12.13 10.06 -22.70
C THR A 66 11.12 11.18 -22.49
N LEU A 67 9.84 10.93 -22.66
CA LEU A 67 8.78 11.92 -22.53
C LEU A 67 8.42 12.12 -21.05
N SER A 68 8.03 13.35 -20.69
CA SER A 68 7.58 13.71 -19.35
C SER A 68 6.18 14.29 -19.43
N TYR A 69 5.24 13.65 -18.75
CA TYR A 69 3.86 14.10 -18.66
C TYR A 69 3.71 15.23 -17.63
N ARG A 70 2.97 16.28 -18.01
CA ARG A 70 2.77 17.46 -17.18
C ARG A 70 1.30 17.80 -16.94
N GLY A 71 0.39 16.96 -17.48
CA GLY A 71 -1.02 17.14 -17.31
C GLY A 71 -1.53 16.55 -15.98
N GLY A 72 -2.72 16.94 -15.58
CA GLY A 72 -3.39 16.47 -14.38
C GLY A 72 -2.71 16.90 -13.07
N ARG A 73 -3.16 16.33 -11.97
CA ARG A 73 -2.60 16.58 -10.63
C ARG A 73 -1.65 15.45 -10.23
N PRO A 74 -0.33 15.69 -10.16
CA PRO A 74 0.61 14.66 -9.76
C PRO A 74 0.23 14.02 -8.43
N THR A 75 0.33 12.70 -8.36
CA THR A 75 -0.14 11.91 -7.23
C THR A 75 0.81 10.75 -6.95
N SER A 76 1.17 10.57 -5.70
CA SER A 76 1.79 9.35 -5.20
C SER A 76 0.70 8.42 -4.68
N VAL A 77 0.56 7.24 -5.29
CA VAL A 77 -0.32 6.17 -4.81
C VAL A 77 0.54 5.08 -4.22
N GLU A 78 0.34 4.77 -2.96
CA GLU A 78 1.11 3.74 -2.25
C GLU A 78 0.20 2.84 -1.43
N GLY A 79 0.72 1.70 -1.02
CA GLY A 79 -0.05 0.80 -0.19
C GLY A 79 0.74 -0.41 0.26
N SER A 80 -0.02 -1.39 0.74
CA SER A 80 0.52 -2.70 1.10
C SER A 80 -0.35 -3.81 0.52
N VAL A 81 0.24 -4.97 0.29
CA VAL A 81 -0.48 -6.22 -0.01
C VAL A 81 -0.24 -7.21 1.11
N SER A 82 -1.31 -7.74 1.67
CA SER A 82 -1.26 -8.78 2.71
C SER A 82 -2.30 -9.87 2.46
N ASP A 83 -2.11 -11.03 3.10
CA ASP A 83 -3.14 -12.06 3.22
C ASP A 83 -4.19 -11.70 4.29
N LEU A 84 -5.18 -12.58 4.49
CA LEU A 84 -6.23 -12.43 5.50
C LEU A 84 -5.71 -12.46 6.93
N ASP A 85 -4.55 -13.08 7.17
CA ASP A 85 -3.89 -13.12 8.48
C ASP A 85 -3.05 -11.87 8.72
N GLY A 86 -2.91 -10.99 7.73
CA GLY A 86 -2.11 -9.78 7.78
C GLY A 86 -0.63 -9.98 7.46
N ARG A 87 -0.25 -11.16 6.95
CA ARG A 87 1.14 -11.42 6.53
C ARG A 87 1.42 -10.68 5.22
N PRO A 88 2.54 -9.96 5.13
CA PRO A 88 2.95 -9.30 3.89
C PRO A 88 3.08 -10.30 2.74
N LEU A 89 2.60 -9.93 1.55
CA LEU A 89 2.72 -10.76 0.35
C LEU A 89 3.93 -10.32 -0.49
N ALA A 90 5.12 -10.54 0.07
CA ALA A 90 6.37 -10.22 -0.60
C ALA A 90 6.51 -10.95 -1.95
N GLY A 91 7.06 -10.26 -2.96
CA GLY A 91 7.23 -10.80 -4.30
C GLY A 91 5.96 -10.81 -5.16
N ALA A 92 4.83 -10.37 -4.63
CA ALA A 92 3.68 -10.07 -5.46
C ALA A 92 3.98 -8.86 -6.37
N GLN A 93 3.20 -8.71 -7.43
CA GLN A 93 3.23 -7.57 -8.33
C GLN A 93 1.90 -6.86 -8.28
N VAL A 94 1.95 -5.53 -8.15
CA VAL A 94 0.78 -4.67 -8.35
C VAL A 94 0.89 -4.04 -9.72
N GLU A 95 -0.19 -4.07 -10.48
CA GLU A 95 -0.35 -3.38 -11.76
C GLU A 95 -1.44 -2.33 -11.59
N ILE A 96 -1.23 -1.14 -12.16
CA ILE A 96 -2.27 -0.13 -12.24
C ILE A 96 -2.45 0.34 -13.68
N TRP A 97 -3.67 0.72 -14.05
CA TRP A 97 -3.94 1.43 -15.30
C TRP A 97 -5.07 2.43 -15.13
N GLN A 98 -4.95 3.54 -15.81
CA GLN A 98 -5.90 4.63 -15.75
C GLN A 98 -5.85 5.50 -17.01
N CYS A 99 -6.88 6.31 -17.22
CA CYS A 99 -6.87 7.33 -18.24
C CYS A 99 -5.97 8.52 -17.90
N ASP A 100 -5.59 9.29 -18.91
CA ASP A 100 -4.95 10.60 -18.76
C ASP A 100 -5.91 11.66 -18.20
N GLU A 101 -5.47 12.91 -18.05
CA GLU A 101 -6.28 14.01 -17.52
C GLU A 101 -7.51 14.35 -18.37
N GLN A 102 -7.56 13.88 -19.63
CA GLN A 102 -8.66 14.09 -20.55
C GLN A 102 -9.62 12.89 -20.60
N GLY A 103 -9.44 11.90 -19.73
CA GLY A 103 -10.25 10.70 -19.69
C GLY A 103 -9.99 9.71 -20.82
N ARG A 104 -8.74 9.65 -21.36
CA ARG A 104 -8.37 8.84 -22.53
C ARG A 104 -7.39 7.74 -22.16
N TYR A 105 -7.56 6.56 -22.74
CA TYR A 105 -6.68 5.39 -22.52
C TYR A 105 -5.78 5.12 -23.72
N HIS A 106 -4.59 4.57 -23.45
CA HIS A 106 -3.74 3.91 -24.44
C HIS A 106 -4.33 2.54 -24.80
N HIS A 107 -5.47 2.54 -25.48
CA HIS A 107 -6.14 1.32 -25.86
C HIS A 107 -6.88 1.52 -27.19
N PRO A 108 -6.82 0.52 -28.13
CA PRO A 108 -7.55 0.63 -29.41
C PRO A 108 -9.06 0.87 -29.24
N GLY A 109 -9.67 0.28 -28.21
CA GLY A 109 -11.08 0.49 -27.88
C GLY A 109 -11.43 1.92 -27.46
N ASP A 110 -10.44 2.76 -27.13
CA ASP A 110 -10.57 4.20 -26.92
C ASP A 110 -9.89 5.02 -28.02
N GLY A 111 -9.54 4.39 -29.14
CA GLY A 111 -8.90 5.01 -30.29
C GLY A 111 -7.45 5.41 -30.07
N ASN A 112 -6.78 4.91 -29.04
CA ASN A 112 -5.38 5.23 -28.67
C ASN A 112 -5.13 6.73 -28.55
N ARG A 113 -6.05 7.48 -27.93
CA ARG A 113 -6.03 8.95 -27.90
C ARG A 113 -5.36 9.55 -26.68
N ALA A 114 -4.89 8.72 -25.74
CA ALA A 114 -4.17 9.22 -24.57
C ALA A 114 -2.88 9.97 -24.96
N ASP A 115 -2.48 10.92 -24.11
CA ASP A 115 -1.22 11.65 -24.30
C ASP A 115 -0.03 10.68 -24.29
N ALA A 116 0.80 10.75 -25.34
CA ALA A 116 1.94 9.86 -25.50
C ALA A 116 2.98 9.96 -24.35
N ALA A 117 3.02 11.07 -23.63
CA ALA A 117 3.91 11.25 -22.49
C ALA A 117 3.36 10.60 -21.19
N PHE A 118 2.05 10.32 -21.10
CA PHE A 118 1.46 9.62 -19.99
C PHE A 118 1.58 8.11 -20.22
N GLN A 119 2.26 7.39 -19.32
CA GLN A 119 2.47 5.95 -19.49
C GLN A 119 1.16 5.14 -19.43
N GLY A 120 0.18 5.56 -18.62
CA GLY A 120 -1.17 5.01 -18.54
C GLY A 120 -1.29 3.64 -17.88
N PHE A 121 -0.23 2.84 -17.86
CA PHE A 121 -0.11 1.53 -17.23
C PHE A 121 1.23 1.41 -16.52
N GLY A 122 1.27 0.81 -15.34
CA GLY A 122 2.51 0.58 -14.63
C GLY A 122 2.49 -0.66 -13.76
N ARG A 123 3.69 -1.13 -13.38
CA ARG A 123 3.91 -2.29 -12.52
C ARG A 123 4.88 -1.96 -11.40
N ALA A 124 4.60 -2.44 -10.19
CA ALA A 124 5.47 -2.34 -9.05
C ALA A 124 5.59 -3.70 -8.35
N ALA A 125 6.82 -4.09 -8.01
CA ALA A 125 7.05 -5.23 -7.13
C ALA A 125 6.67 -4.86 -5.70
N VAL A 126 6.09 -5.82 -4.98
CA VAL A 126 5.78 -5.71 -3.56
C VAL A 126 7.02 -6.11 -2.76
N ASP A 127 7.50 -5.22 -1.88
CA ASP A 127 8.71 -5.43 -1.08
C ASP A 127 8.51 -6.47 0.05
N ALA A 128 9.58 -6.76 0.79
CA ALA A 128 9.55 -7.72 1.90
C ALA A 128 8.59 -7.33 3.03
N GLN A 129 8.22 -6.06 3.15
CA GLN A 129 7.24 -5.54 4.11
C GLN A 129 5.84 -5.44 3.51
N GLY A 130 5.65 -5.97 2.30
CA GLY A 130 4.38 -5.94 1.59
C GLY A 130 4.06 -4.61 0.93
N ARG A 131 4.98 -3.66 0.82
CA ARG A 131 4.73 -2.30 0.33
C ARG A 131 4.94 -2.18 -1.17
N TRP A 132 4.18 -1.27 -1.78
CA TRP A 132 4.30 -0.87 -3.18
C TRP A 132 4.00 0.62 -3.34
N ARG A 133 4.43 1.22 -4.45
CA ARG A 133 4.23 2.64 -4.73
C ARG A 133 4.23 2.91 -6.23
N PHE A 134 3.39 3.89 -6.64
CA PHE A 134 3.37 4.49 -7.98
C PHE A 134 3.42 6.00 -7.90
N ARG A 135 3.91 6.61 -8.95
CA ARG A 135 3.75 8.03 -9.25
C ARG A 135 2.88 8.17 -10.48
N THR A 136 1.75 8.86 -10.35
CA THR A 136 0.75 9.01 -11.40
C THR A 136 0.02 10.35 -11.26
N ILE A 137 -1.18 10.49 -11.81
CA ILE A 137 -2.07 11.63 -11.57
C ILE A 137 -3.28 11.20 -10.73
N ARG A 138 -3.94 12.17 -10.08
CA ARG A 138 -5.30 11.93 -9.57
C ARG A 138 -6.14 11.43 -10.73
N PRO A 139 -6.88 10.32 -10.57
CA PRO A 139 -7.68 9.79 -11.67
C PRO A 139 -8.77 10.76 -12.08
N GLU A 140 -9.12 10.72 -13.35
CA GLU A 140 -10.17 11.52 -13.96
C GLU A 140 -11.37 10.65 -14.33
N ALA A 141 -12.51 11.30 -14.50
CA ALA A 141 -13.74 10.64 -14.97
C ALA A 141 -13.65 10.36 -16.47
N TYR A 142 -14.21 9.24 -16.91
CA TYR A 142 -14.38 8.94 -18.34
C TYR A 142 -15.70 8.19 -18.61
N SER A 143 -16.31 8.42 -19.77
CA SER A 143 -17.48 7.63 -20.26
C SER A 143 -18.56 7.38 -19.20
N GLY A 144 -18.87 8.37 -18.37
CA GLY A 144 -19.88 8.28 -17.32
C GLY A 144 -19.45 7.51 -16.05
N ARG A 145 -18.19 7.07 -15.98
CA ARG A 145 -17.58 6.48 -14.78
C ARG A 145 -17.01 7.58 -13.87
N THR A 146 -17.12 7.36 -12.57
CA THR A 146 -16.43 8.21 -11.57
C THR A 146 -14.89 8.07 -11.69
N PRO A 147 -14.09 9.05 -11.23
CA PRO A 147 -12.64 8.93 -11.18
C PRO A 147 -12.17 7.67 -10.44
N HIS A 148 -11.36 6.85 -11.09
CA HIS A 148 -10.81 5.63 -10.50
C HIS A 148 -9.50 5.21 -11.16
N ILE A 149 -8.73 4.41 -10.41
CA ILE A 149 -7.53 3.72 -10.90
C ILE A 149 -7.84 2.22 -10.87
N HIS A 150 -7.64 1.53 -11.97
CA HIS A 150 -7.70 0.07 -11.98
C HIS A 150 -6.47 -0.50 -11.30
N VAL A 151 -6.66 -1.58 -10.55
CA VAL A 151 -5.59 -2.23 -9.78
C VAL A 151 -5.69 -3.73 -9.95
N LYS A 152 -4.56 -4.38 -10.25
CA LYS A 152 -4.44 -5.84 -10.30
C LYS A 152 -3.29 -6.30 -9.43
N VAL A 153 -3.50 -7.37 -8.67
CA VAL A 153 -2.46 -8.01 -7.86
C VAL A 153 -2.20 -9.42 -8.38
N LYS A 154 -0.93 -9.73 -8.63
CA LYS A 154 -0.48 -11.04 -9.14
C LYS A 154 0.60 -11.61 -8.23
N LEU A 155 0.66 -12.94 -8.12
CA LEU A 155 1.78 -13.65 -7.52
C LEU A 155 2.26 -14.70 -8.53
N GLY A 156 3.41 -14.44 -9.14
CA GLY A 156 3.85 -15.20 -10.31
C GLY A 156 2.84 -15.06 -11.46
N ALA A 157 2.38 -16.18 -12.01
CA ALA A 157 1.37 -16.18 -13.06
C ALA A 157 -0.08 -16.10 -12.54
N ARG A 158 -0.31 -16.22 -11.22
CA ARG A 158 -1.66 -16.24 -10.63
C ARG A 158 -2.15 -14.83 -10.35
N GLU A 159 -3.30 -14.48 -10.90
CA GLU A 159 -4.05 -13.29 -10.50
C GLU A 159 -4.72 -13.56 -9.14
N LEU A 160 -4.52 -12.65 -8.18
CA LEU A 160 -5.10 -12.73 -6.85
C LEU A 160 -6.27 -11.78 -6.67
N LEU A 161 -6.24 -10.65 -7.37
CA LEU A 161 -7.26 -9.62 -7.30
C LEU A 161 -7.23 -8.75 -8.54
N THR A 162 -8.39 -8.44 -9.08
CA THR A 162 -8.62 -7.26 -9.93
C THR A 162 -9.70 -6.41 -9.27
N THR A 163 -9.45 -5.12 -9.12
CA THR A 163 -10.33 -4.16 -8.46
C THR A 163 -10.14 -2.75 -9.00
N GLN A 164 -10.82 -1.77 -8.42
CA GLN A 164 -10.70 -0.35 -8.76
C GLN A 164 -10.57 0.47 -7.48
N LEU A 165 -9.60 1.39 -7.45
CA LEU A 165 -9.41 2.37 -6.40
C LEU A 165 -10.19 3.64 -6.74
N TYR A 166 -11.06 4.09 -5.85
CA TYR A 166 -11.92 5.26 -6.03
C TYR A 166 -11.48 6.44 -5.17
N VAL A 167 -11.85 7.64 -5.60
CA VAL A 167 -11.54 8.88 -4.88
C VAL A 167 -12.62 9.16 -3.84
N GLU A 168 -12.23 9.29 -2.57
CA GLU A 168 -13.14 9.65 -1.50
C GLU A 168 -13.73 11.05 -1.71
N GLY A 169 -15.03 11.18 -1.41
CA GLY A 169 -15.75 12.46 -1.56
C GLY A 169 -16.06 12.86 -3.00
N ASP A 170 -15.70 12.06 -4.00
CA ASP A 170 -16.07 12.38 -5.39
C ASP A 170 -17.59 12.21 -5.59
N PRO A 171 -18.30 13.26 -6.04
CA PRO A 171 -19.76 13.21 -6.22
C PRO A 171 -20.20 12.21 -7.32
N GLY A 172 -19.29 11.81 -8.21
CA GLY A 172 -19.52 10.79 -9.23
C GLY A 172 -19.76 9.41 -8.65
N ASN A 173 -19.17 9.09 -7.48
CA ASN A 173 -19.31 7.78 -6.84
C ASN A 173 -20.77 7.38 -6.65
N ALA A 174 -21.62 8.31 -6.19
CA ALA A 174 -23.03 8.07 -5.96
C ALA A 174 -23.83 7.76 -7.25
N ARG A 175 -23.28 8.05 -8.43
CA ARG A 175 -23.87 7.77 -9.74
C ARG A 175 -23.20 6.63 -10.48
N ASP A 176 -22.00 6.18 -10.03
CA ASP A 176 -21.26 5.10 -10.67
C ASP A 176 -21.91 3.73 -10.41
N GLY A 177 -22.30 3.05 -11.50
CA GLY A 177 -23.02 1.78 -11.42
C GLY A 177 -22.22 0.64 -10.80
N LEU A 178 -20.89 0.67 -10.89
CA LEU A 178 -20.02 -0.35 -10.28
C LEU A 178 -19.76 -0.07 -8.79
N TRP A 179 -19.47 1.18 -8.44
CA TRP A 179 -19.25 1.57 -7.03
C TRP A 179 -20.53 1.34 -6.18
N ARG A 180 -21.69 1.61 -6.73
CA ARG A 180 -22.98 1.44 -6.04
C ARG A 180 -23.33 -0.02 -5.72
N ARG A 181 -22.76 -0.98 -6.43
CA ARG A 181 -23.01 -2.42 -6.17
C ARG A 181 -22.33 -2.92 -4.89
N PHE A 182 -21.32 -2.23 -4.43
CA PHE A 182 -20.63 -2.55 -3.19
C PHE A 182 -21.48 -2.22 -1.96
N ASP A 183 -21.36 -3.01 -0.91
CA ASP A 183 -21.83 -2.64 0.42
C ASP A 183 -20.98 -1.51 1.03
N GLU A 184 -21.35 -1.01 2.19
CA GLU A 184 -20.65 0.10 2.86
C GLU A 184 -19.19 -0.26 3.19
N GLN A 185 -18.94 -1.47 3.68
CA GLN A 185 -17.60 -1.92 4.03
C GLN A 185 -16.73 -2.13 2.79
N GLU A 186 -17.30 -2.65 1.72
CA GLU A 186 -16.63 -2.80 0.43
C GLU A 186 -16.27 -1.45 -0.18
N ARG A 187 -17.20 -0.46 -0.13
CA ARG A 187 -16.91 0.91 -0.56
C ARG A 187 -15.77 1.51 0.25
N ALA A 188 -15.78 1.37 1.58
CA ALA A 188 -14.72 1.85 2.44
C ALA A 188 -13.36 1.19 2.13
N ALA A 189 -13.36 -0.08 1.72
CA ALA A 189 -12.12 -0.81 1.37
C ALA A 189 -11.49 -0.36 0.04
N VAL A 190 -12.27 0.24 -0.88
CA VAL A 190 -11.79 0.64 -2.22
C VAL A 190 -11.82 2.15 -2.47
N THR A 191 -12.27 2.94 -1.50
CA THR A 191 -12.38 4.40 -1.64
C THR A 191 -11.45 5.07 -0.65
N VAL A 192 -10.48 5.85 -1.15
CA VAL A 192 -9.46 6.46 -0.32
C VAL A 192 -9.35 7.97 -0.56
N PRO A 193 -8.93 8.74 0.46
CA PRO A 193 -8.67 10.16 0.31
C PRO A 193 -7.41 10.40 -0.53
N PHE A 194 -7.45 11.45 -1.36
CA PHE A 194 -6.31 12.01 -2.09
C PHE A 194 -5.94 13.34 -1.42
N VAL A 195 -4.99 13.25 -0.48
CA VAL A 195 -4.63 14.38 0.38
C VAL A 195 -3.44 15.17 -0.16
N PRO A 196 -3.37 16.50 0.01
CA PRO A 196 -2.20 17.29 -0.38
C PRO A 196 -0.93 16.84 0.32
N GLY A 197 0.20 16.81 -0.42
CA GLY A 197 1.54 16.55 0.07
C GLY A 197 2.55 17.50 -0.57
N ALA A 198 3.84 17.34 -0.28
CA ALA A 198 4.90 18.23 -0.78
C ALA A 198 5.02 18.21 -2.32
N ASP A 199 4.89 17.03 -2.93
CA ASP A 199 5.12 16.83 -4.37
C ASP A 199 3.84 16.50 -5.15
N GLY A 200 2.68 16.92 -4.67
CA GLY A 200 1.38 16.62 -5.25
C GLY A 200 0.41 16.01 -4.26
N LEU A 201 -0.47 15.14 -4.74
CA LEU A 201 -1.40 14.41 -3.87
C LEU A 201 -0.78 13.10 -3.39
N HIS A 202 -1.27 12.62 -2.26
CA HIS A 202 -0.97 11.29 -1.73
C HIS A 202 -2.26 10.52 -1.52
N ALA A 203 -2.27 9.25 -1.94
CA ALA A 203 -3.33 8.30 -1.69
C ALA A 203 -2.74 7.00 -1.15
N ARG A 204 -3.35 6.44 -0.10
CA ARG A 204 -2.91 5.19 0.50
C ARG A 204 -3.97 4.11 0.36
N PHE A 205 -3.61 3.04 -0.34
CA PHE A 205 -4.51 1.94 -0.65
C PHE A 205 -3.96 0.60 -0.14
N PRO A 206 -4.31 0.18 1.08
CA PRO A 206 -3.98 -1.16 1.57
C PRO A 206 -4.86 -2.20 0.88
N ILE A 207 -4.25 -3.31 0.45
CA ILE A 207 -4.91 -4.40 -0.26
C ILE A 207 -4.79 -5.68 0.57
N VAL A 208 -5.90 -6.38 0.73
CA VAL A 208 -5.96 -7.68 1.39
C VAL A 208 -6.45 -8.72 0.38
N VAL A 209 -5.68 -9.78 0.17
CA VAL A 209 -6.01 -10.83 -0.82
C VAL A 209 -6.17 -12.21 -0.17
N ARG A 210 -6.86 -13.10 -0.87
CA ARG A 210 -6.91 -14.53 -0.55
C ARG A 210 -5.74 -15.21 -1.27
N ALA A 211 -4.61 -15.35 -0.60
CA ALA A 211 -3.38 -15.93 -1.15
C ALA A 211 -3.26 -17.42 -0.79
#